data_739b04fee59c1c81788fbae0d4dd6cda
#
_entry.id   739b04fee59c1c81788fbae0d4dd6cda
#
_cell.length_a   1.000
_cell.length_b   1.000
_cell.length_c   1.000
_cell.angle_alpha   90.00
_cell.angle_beta   90.00
_cell.angle_gamma   90.00
#
_symmetry.space_group_name_H-M   'P 1'
#
loop_
_entity.id
_entity.type
_entity.pdbx_description
1 polymer ?
#
loop_
_entity_poly.entity_id
_entity_poly.type
_entity_poly.pdbx_seq_one_letter_code
_entity_poly.pdbx_strand_id
1 'polypeptide(L)'
;MTKRMLIDTTHAEETRVVVMNGDRVEDYDVETSSKKQLKGNIYLAKVIRVEPSLQAAFVEYGGNRHGFLAFSEIHPDYFQIPVADREKLLALQEEDVASEQRTDLPESEEETVSDDTDETENQDRRAPETVGGEHDTGEENAASRRTARFLRNYKIQEVIRRRQVLLVQVVKEERGNKGAALTTYVSLAGRYCVLMPNALRGGGVSRKITSDTDRRRLRDLIAELNLPKSMAMIVRTAGAGRPGPEIIRDCEYLLQLWDDIRSHALSSVAPTLVYEEASLIKRAIRDLFSKDIEDIMVDGESAWKSAREFMRLLMPHNAGKVKLWQNRGQSLFARY
;
A
#
# COMPACT_ATOMS: atom_id res chain seq x y z
N MET A 1 18.75 -28.05 -2.22
CA MET A 1 19.33 -26.93 -3.00
C MET A 1 19.27 -25.70 -2.13
N THR A 2 20.38 -24.98 -2.00
CA THR A 2 20.48 -23.79 -1.13
C THR A 2 19.93 -22.57 -1.84
N LYS A 3 18.95 -21.89 -1.24
CA LYS A 3 18.39 -20.65 -1.76
C LYS A 3 19.19 -19.47 -1.20
N ARG A 4 19.59 -18.53 -2.06
CA ARG A 4 20.41 -17.37 -1.70
C ARG A 4 19.87 -16.11 -2.34
N MET A 5 20.06 -14.96 -1.66
CA MET A 5 19.82 -13.65 -2.23
C MET A 5 21.18 -12.94 -2.41
N LEU A 6 21.42 -12.45 -3.61
CA LEU A 6 22.64 -11.74 -3.99
C LEU A 6 22.28 -10.29 -4.27
N ILE A 7 22.98 -9.34 -3.65
CA ILE A 7 22.77 -7.90 -3.80
C ILE A 7 24.09 -7.28 -4.22
N ASP A 8 24.13 -6.68 -5.39
CA ASP A 8 25.30 -6.01 -5.94
C ASP A 8 25.05 -4.51 -6.06
N THR A 9 25.97 -3.74 -5.46
CA THR A 9 25.97 -2.27 -5.50
C THR A 9 27.35 -1.73 -5.87
N THR A 10 28.18 -2.54 -6.54
CA THR A 10 29.54 -2.13 -6.96
C THR A 10 29.52 -1.01 -7.98
N HIS A 11 28.49 -0.96 -8.81
CA HIS A 11 28.27 0.13 -9.75
C HIS A 11 27.45 1.24 -9.07
N ALA A 12 28.02 2.45 -8.98
CA ALA A 12 27.38 3.60 -8.30
C ALA A 12 26.02 3.98 -8.89
N GLU A 13 25.78 3.66 -10.16
CA GLU A 13 24.57 3.99 -10.88
C GLU A 13 23.51 2.87 -10.87
N GLU A 14 23.84 1.69 -10.34
CA GLU A 14 22.99 0.51 -10.50
C GLU A 14 23.03 -0.38 -9.26
N THR A 15 21.87 -0.75 -8.77
CA THR A 15 21.70 -1.78 -7.74
C THR A 15 20.99 -2.96 -8.35
N ARG A 16 21.54 -4.17 -8.17
CA ARG A 16 20.99 -5.43 -8.68
C ARG A 16 20.68 -6.37 -7.53
N VAL A 17 19.53 -7.03 -7.62
CA VAL A 17 19.14 -8.08 -6.67
C VAL A 17 18.78 -9.34 -7.44
N VAL A 18 19.33 -10.47 -7.01
CA VAL A 18 19.05 -11.78 -7.59
C VAL A 18 18.69 -12.76 -6.48
N VAL A 19 17.64 -13.54 -6.68
CA VAL A 19 17.31 -14.67 -5.82
C VAL A 19 17.61 -15.96 -6.59
N MET A 20 18.49 -16.77 -6.03
CA MET A 20 18.94 -18.03 -6.63
C MET A 20 18.49 -19.23 -5.81
N ASN A 21 18.19 -20.32 -6.50
CA ASN A 21 17.94 -21.63 -5.92
C ASN A 21 18.91 -22.64 -6.56
N GLY A 22 20.01 -22.93 -5.86
CA GLY A 22 21.16 -23.58 -6.45
C GLY A 22 21.74 -22.72 -7.58
N ASP A 23 21.81 -23.27 -8.80
CA ASP A 23 22.32 -22.59 -10.00
C ASP A 23 21.21 -21.91 -10.83
N ARG A 24 19.96 -21.92 -10.35
CA ARG A 24 18.82 -21.35 -11.07
C ARG A 24 18.43 -20.00 -10.48
N VAL A 25 18.31 -18.98 -11.33
CA VAL A 25 17.73 -17.69 -10.98
C VAL A 25 16.21 -17.84 -10.87
N GLU A 26 15.64 -17.50 -9.69
CA GLU A 26 14.20 -17.47 -9.45
C GLU A 26 13.62 -16.07 -9.62
N ASP A 27 14.38 -15.07 -9.19
CA ASP A 27 13.94 -13.68 -9.28
C ASP A 27 15.12 -12.75 -9.55
N TYR A 28 14.87 -11.67 -10.30
CA TYR A 28 15.88 -10.68 -10.66
C TYR A 28 15.23 -9.30 -10.75
N ASP A 29 15.80 -8.32 -10.06
CA ASP A 29 15.37 -6.94 -10.13
C ASP A 29 16.58 -5.99 -10.18
N VAL A 30 16.41 -4.86 -10.87
CA VAL A 30 17.46 -3.85 -11.04
C VAL A 30 16.89 -2.45 -10.90
N GLU A 31 17.59 -1.60 -10.17
CA GLU A 31 17.27 -0.18 -9.99
C GLU A 31 18.47 0.66 -10.40
N THR A 32 18.23 1.65 -11.27
CA THR A 32 19.28 2.59 -11.69
C THR A 32 19.06 3.94 -11.00
N SER A 33 20.13 4.63 -10.63
CA SER A 33 20.08 5.94 -9.98
C SER A 33 19.36 7.01 -10.83
N SER A 34 19.43 6.86 -12.17
CA SER A 34 18.74 7.74 -13.13
C SER A 34 17.26 7.43 -13.31
N LYS A 35 16.82 6.24 -12.89
CA LYS A 35 15.44 5.74 -13.04
C LYS A 35 14.98 5.09 -11.74
N LYS A 36 15.00 5.88 -10.67
CA LYS A 36 14.42 5.44 -9.40
C LYS A 36 12.92 5.26 -9.53
N GLN A 37 12.41 4.21 -8.93
CA GLN A 37 10.99 3.93 -8.90
C GLN A 37 10.28 4.96 -8.04
N LEU A 38 9.34 5.72 -8.63
CA LEU A 38 8.56 6.72 -7.92
C LEU A 38 7.31 6.14 -7.25
N LYS A 39 6.87 4.95 -7.67
CA LYS A 39 5.70 4.28 -7.11
C LYS A 39 5.87 4.07 -5.61
N GLY A 40 4.86 4.49 -4.84
CA GLY A 40 4.88 4.41 -3.37
C GLY A 40 5.38 5.69 -2.69
N ASN A 41 6.13 6.54 -3.36
CA ASN A 41 6.60 7.81 -2.81
C ASN A 41 5.43 8.71 -2.41
N ILE A 42 5.58 9.41 -1.29
CA ILE A 42 4.57 10.33 -0.76
C ILE A 42 5.10 11.76 -0.83
N TYR A 43 4.29 12.63 -1.34
CA TYR A 43 4.61 14.04 -1.55
C TYR A 43 3.57 14.93 -0.89
N LEU A 44 4.02 16.05 -0.36
CA LEU A 44 3.16 17.19 -0.09
C LEU A 44 3.01 17.95 -1.40
N ALA A 45 1.81 17.99 -1.95
CA ALA A 45 1.54 18.48 -3.29
C ALA A 45 0.54 19.63 -3.29
N LYS A 46 0.49 20.40 -4.39
CA LYS A 46 -0.38 21.56 -4.52
C LYS A 46 -1.25 21.45 -5.76
N VAL A 47 -2.55 21.66 -5.62
CA VAL A 47 -3.49 21.66 -6.74
C VAL A 47 -3.23 22.87 -7.64
N ILE A 48 -2.89 22.62 -8.89
CA ILE A 48 -2.65 23.66 -9.91
C ILE A 48 -3.92 23.98 -10.67
N ARG A 49 -4.63 22.94 -11.10
CA ARG A 49 -5.85 23.06 -11.90
C ARG A 49 -6.82 21.94 -11.57
N VAL A 50 -8.09 22.29 -11.53
CA VAL A 50 -9.20 21.34 -11.48
C VAL A 50 -9.82 21.28 -12.87
N GLU A 51 -10.05 20.07 -13.38
CA GLU A 51 -10.64 19.79 -14.68
C GLU A 51 -11.99 19.09 -14.54
N PRO A 52 -13.09 19.84 -14.57
CA PRO A 52 -14.43 19.29 -14.36
C PRO A 52 -14.83 18.21 -15.37
N SER A 53 -14.40 18.36 -16.61
CA SER A 53 -14.70 17.41 -17.71
C SER A 53 -14.14 16.02 -17.46
N LEU A 54 -13.00 15.94 -16.75
CA LEU A 54 -12.32 14.69 -16.38
C LEU A 54 -12.64 14.23 -14.95
N GLN A 55 -13.35 15.03 -14.17
CA GLN A 55 -13.50 14.83 -12.72
C GLN A 55 -12.15 14.53 -12.07
N ALA A 56 -11.14 15.39 -12.34
CA ALA A 56 -9.78 15.21 -11.88
C ALA A 56 -9.09 16.54 -11.57
N ALA A 57 -8.05 16.49 -10.76
CA ALA A 57 -7.15 17.60 -10.49
C ALA A 57 -5.75 17.31 -11.04
N PHE A 58 -5.09 18.36 -11.53
CA PHE A 58 -3.66 18.34 -11.84
C PHE A 58 -2.90 18.97 -10.68
N VAL A 59 -1.89 18.24 -10.21
CA VAL A 59 -1.21 18.53 -8.94
C VAL A 59 0.28 18.67 -9.19
N GLU A 60 0.89 19.70 -8.63
CA GLU A 60 2.34 19.86 -8.57
C GLU A 60 2.88 19.14 -7.36
N TYR A 61 3.67 18.10 -7.56
CA TYR A 61 4.23 17.26 -6.49
C TYR A 61 5.77 17.26 -6.46
N GLY A 62 6.41 17.99 -7.40
CA GLY A 62 7.86 18.05 -7.49
C GLY A 62 8.47 17.14 -8.57
N GLY A 63 7.63 16.39 -9.31
CA GLY A 63 8.06 15.63 -10.48
C GLY A 63 8.24 16.51 -11.73
N ASN A 64 8.73 15.91 -12.82
CA ASN A 64 8.93 16.61 -14.10
C ASN A 64 7.61 17.11 -14.72
N ARG A 65 6.51 16.47 -14.41
CA ARG A 65 5.17 16.77 -14.91
C ARG A 65 4.17 16.86 -13.78
N HIS A 66 3.06 17.56 -14.00
CA HIS A 66 1.97 17.58 -13.04
C HIS A 66 1.36 16.17 -12.93
N GLY A 67 1.11 15.74 -11.69
CA GLY A 67 0.44 14.49 -11.41
C GLY A 67 -1.06 14.59 -11.69
N PHE A 68 -1.66 13.48 -12.05
CA PHE A 68 -3.09 13.30 -12.27
C PHE A 68 -3.72 12.70 -11.02
N LEU A 69 -4.71 13.38 -10.45
CA LEU A 69 -5.45 12.96 -9.26
C LEU A 69 -6.93 12.91 -9.61
N ALA A 70 -7.48 11.70 -9.78
CA ALA A 70 -8.90 11.50 -10.05
C ALA A 70 -9.73 11.83 -8.80
N PHE A 71 -10.99 12.25 -8.98
CA PHE A 71 -11.87 12.59 -7.88
C PHE A 71 -12.09 11.41 -6.92
N SER A 72 -12.23 10.20 -7.45
CA SER A 72 -12.33 8.97 -6.64
C SER A 72 -11.11 8.67 -5.77
N GLU A 73 -9.95 9.24 -6.11
CA GLU A 73 -8.69 9.07 -5.39
C GLU A 73 -8.46 10.16 -4.33
N ILE A 74 -9.43 11.06 -4.13
CA ILE A 74 -9.34 12.12 -3.13
C ILE A 74 -10.13 11.73 -1.90
N HIS A 75 -9.45 11.65 -0.75
CA HIS A 75 -10.08 11.37 0.52
C HIS A 75 -11.04 12.49 0.92
N PRO A 76 -12.24 12.18 1.45
CA PRO A 76 -13.24 13.17 1.84
C PRO A 76 -12.78 14.21 2.85
N ASP A 77 -11.77 13.95 3.66
CA ASP A 77 -11.19 14.91 4.60
C ASP A 77 -10.65 16.17 3.91
N TYR A 78 -10.27 16.04 2.64
CA TYR A 78 -9.84 17.18 1.84
C TYR A 78 -10.99 17.99 1.21
N PHE A 79 -12.23 17.50 1.31
CA PHE A 79 -13.39 18.15 0.72
C PHE A 79 -13.79 19.38 1.53
N GLN A 80 -13.97 20.48 0.83
CA GLN A 80 -14.50 21.70 1.40
C GLN A 80 -16.04 21.69 1.29
N ILE A 81 -16.69 20.86 2.07
CA ILE A 81 -18.15 20.68 2.14
C ILE A 81 -18.71 21.26 3.43
N PRO A 82 -20.03 21.60 3.48
CA PRO A 82 -20.71 22.01 4.70
C PRO A 82 -20.54 20.98 5.83
N VAL A 83 -20.50 21.47 7.07
CA VAL A 83 -20.28 20.61 8.26
C VAL A 83 -21.35 19.52 8.37
N ALA A 84 -22.61 19.85 8.09
CA ALA A 84 -23.72 18.89 8.13
C ALA A 84 -23.57 17.74 7.14
N ASP A 85 -23.00 18.00 5.95
CA ASP A 85 -22.78 16.97 4.96
C ASP A 85 -21.53 16.13 5.27
N ARG A 86 -20.54 16.76 5.92
CA ARG A 86 -19.37 16.05 6.45
C ARG A 86 -19.74 15.08 7.57
N GLU A 87 -20.61 15.50 8.49
CA GLU A 87 -21.11 14.62 9.55
C GLU A 87 -21.92 13.45 9.00
N LYS A 88 -22.76 13.67 7.99
CA LYS A 88 -23.47 12.59 7.30
C LYS A 88 -22.52 11.61 6.61
N LEU A 89 -21.48 12.12 5.97
CA LEU A 89 -20.48 11.28 5.32
C LEU A 89 -19.74 10.40 6.32
N LEU A 90 -19.34 10.97 7.46
CA LEU A 90 -18.70 10.21 8.55
C LEU A 90 -19.63 9.14 9.12
N ALA A 91 -20.91 9.47 9.36
CA ALA A 91 -21.89 8.51 9.83
C ALA A 91 -22.10 7.35 8.85
N LEU A 92 -22.21 7.64 7.54
CA LEU A 92 -22.29 6.60 6.50
C LEU A 92 -21.05 5.70 6.47
N GLN A 93 -19.87 6.26 6.67
CA GLN A 93 -18.62 5.50 6.73
C GLN A 93 -18.55 4.60 7.96
N GLU A 94 -19.01 5.09 9.12
CA GLU A 94 -19.10 4.28 10.36
C GLU A 94 -20.09 3.12 10.20
N GLU A 95 -21.25 3.34 9.57
CA GLU A 95 -22.22 2.28 9.26
C GLU A 95 -21.63 1.24 8.29
N ASP A 96 -20.90 1.70 7.27
CA ASP A 96 -20.24 0.85 6.30
C ASP A 96 -19.21 -0.10 6.98
N VAL A 97 -18.38 0.43 7.88
CA VAL A 97 -17.41 -0.35 8.67
C VAL A 97 -18.11 -1.36 9.59
N ALA A 98 -19.19 -0.94 10.27
CA ALA A 98 -19.94 -1.82 11.17
C ALA A 98 -20.64 -2.97 10.43
N SER A 99 -21.10 -2.75 9.21
CA SER A 99 -21.73 -3.78 8.38
C SER A 99 -20.73 -4.81 7.86
N GLU A 100 -19.53 -4.39 7.47
CA GLU A 100 -18.46 -5.29 7.03
C GLU A 100 -17.98 -6.22 8.16
N GLN A 101 -17.90 -5.71 9.38
CA GLN A 101 -17.51 -6.53 10.54
C GLN A 101 -18.55 -7.62 10.88
N ARG A 102 -19.85 -7.39 10.56
CA ARG A 102 -20.91 -8.38 10.76
C ARG A 102 -20.91 -9.49 9.72
N THR A 103 -20.57 -9.17 8.48
CA THR A 103 -20.56 -10.14 7.35
C THR A 103 -19.36 -11.11 7.44
N ASP A 104 -18.33 -10.77 8.19
CA ASP A 104 -17.14 -11.61 8.40
C ASP A 104 -17.30 -12.64 9.56
N LEU A 105 -18.47 -12.65 10.26
CA LEU A 105 -18.79 -13.68 11.24
C LEU A 105 -19.47 -14.85 10.50
N PRO A 106 -19.07 -16.11 10.71
CA PRO A 106 -19.77 -17.24 10.12
C PRO A 106 -21.21 -17.28 10.66
N GLU A 107 -22.16 -17.18 9.74
CA GLU A 107 -23.57 -17.47 10.07
C GLU A 107 -23.65 -18.91 10.59
N SER A 108 -24.06 -19.06 11.86
CA SER A 108 -24.56 -20.32 12.37
C SER A 108 -25.82 -20.66 11.62
N GLU A 109 -25.82 -21.85 11.00
CA GLU A 109 -26.93 -22.44 10.29
C GLU A 109 -28.24 -22.32 11.09
N GLU A 110 -29.15 -21.48 10.66
CA GLU A 110 -30.57 -21.63 10.90
C GLU A 110 -31.27 -21.59 9.53
N GLU A 111 -31.66 -22.78 9.10
CA GLU A 111 -32.55 -23.00 7.97
C GLU A 111 -33.89 -22.28 8.22
N THR A 112 -34.24 -21.35 7.33
CA THR A 112 -35.65 -21.10 7.05
C THR A 112 -35.84 -20.98 5.54
N VAL A 113 -36.48 -22.00 5.02
CA VAL A 113 -37.09 -22.08 3.69
C VAL A 113 -38.20 -21.03 3.59
N SER A 114 -38.18 -20.19 2.58
CA SER A 114 -39.41 -19.67 1.97
C SER A 114 -39.13 -19.20 0.55
N ASP A 115 -39.80 -19.89 -0.30
CA ASP A 115 -40.17 -19.75 -1.69
C ASP A 115 -40.78 -18.37 -2.01
N ASP A 116 -40.47 -17.76 -3.13
CA ASP A 116 -41.31 -17.34 -4.23
C ASP A 116 -40.68 -16.28 -5.13
N THR A 117 -40.60 -16.63 -6.35
CA THR A 117 -40.63 -15.93 -7.64
C THR A 117 -40.99 -14.42 -7.64
N ASP A 118 -40.20 -13.60 -8.34
CA ASP A 118 -40.71 -12.83 -9.48
C ASP A 118 -39.59 -12.31 -10.41
N GLU A 119 -39.69 -12.67 -11.67
CA GLU A 119 -38.91 -12.20 -12.80
C GLU A 119 -39.43 -10.82 -13.24
N THR A 120 -38.55 -9.84 -13.39
CA THR A 120 -38.75 -8.80 -14.40
C THR A 120 -37.41 -8.30 -14.95
N GLU A 121 -37.27 -8.51 -16.23
CA GLU A 121 -36.28 -7.98 -17.14
C GLU A 121 -36.13 -6.46 -17.03
N ASN A 122 -34.90 -5.95 -17.00
CA ASN A 122 -34.60 -4.69 -17.65
C ASN A 122 -33.15 -4.66 -18.17
N GLN A 123 -33.09 -4.54 -19.47
CA GLN A 123 -31.92 -4.46 -20.32
C GLN A 123 -31.17 -3.14 -20.14
N ASP A 124 -29.85 -3.26 -20.24
CA ASP A 124 -28.95 -2.36 -20.94
C ASP A 124 -28.76 -0.92 -20.40
N ARG A 125 -27.66 -0.75 -19.64
CA ARG A 125 -26.76 0.42 -19.77
C ARG A 125 -25.37 0.03 -19.27
N ARG A 126 -24.49 -0.32 -20.19
CA ARG A 126 -23.05 -0.48 -19.95
C ARG A 126 -22.47 0.84 -19.43
N ALA A 127 -21.96 0.83 -18.21
CA ALA A 127 -21.10 1.88 -17.69
C ALA A 127 -19.71 1.74 -18.32
N PRO A 128 -18.97 2.86 -18.54
CA PRO A 128 -17.65 2.80 -19.17
C PRO A 128 -16.63 2.10 -18.26
N GLU A 129 -15.84 1.22 -18.86
CA GLU A 129 -14.75 0.50 -18.21
C GLU A 129 -13.74 1.45 -17.58
N THR A 130 -13.58 1.37 -16.27
CA THR A 130 -12.51 2.04 -15.55
C THR A 130 -11.23 1.25 -15.71
N VAL A 131 -10.32 1.73 -16.54
CA VAL A 131 -8.98 1.16 -16.72
C VAL A 131 -8.15 1.43 -15.48
N GLY A 132 -7.84 0.39 -14.71
CA GLY A 132 -6.78 0.45 -13.72
C GLY A 132 -7.03 -0.28 -12.41
N GLY A 133 -6.50 -1.47 -12.31
CA GLY A 133 -6.36 -2.23 -11.07
C GLY A 133 -7.13 -3.53 -11.10
N GLU A 134 -6.40 -4.63 -11.27
CA GLU A 134 -6.88 -5.97 -10.97
C GLU A 134 -7.23 -6.07 -9.47
N HIS A 135 -8.45 -5.70 -9.13
CA HIS A 135 -9.15 -6.18 -7.97
C HIS A 135 -10.52 -6.65 -8.46
N ASP A 136 -10.54 -7.92 -8.79
CA ASP A 136 -11.77 -8.69 -8.92
C ASP A 136 -12.49 -8.66 -7.57
N THR A 137 -13.54 -7.87 -7.48
CA THR A 137 -14.44 -7.82 -6.34
C THR A 137 -15.86 -7.87 -6.84
N GLY A 138 -16.26 -9.07 -7.22
CA GLY A 138 -17.66 -9.44 -7.18
C GLY A 138 -18.15 -9.40 -5.72
N GLU A 139 -18.97 -8.41 -5.42
CA GLU A 139 -19.62 -8.01 -4.17
C GLU A 139 -19.02 -6.73 -3.56
N GLU A 140 -19.20 -5.62 -4.26
CA GLU A 140 -19.21 -4.32 -3.59
C GLU A 140 -20.43 -4.31 -2.65
N ASN A 141 -20.16 -4.38 -1.34
CA ASN A 141 -21.18 -4.33 -0.31
C ASN A 141 -22.11 -3.13 -0.50
N ALA A 142 -23.43 -3.32 -0.25
CA ALA A 142 -24.46 -2.30 -0.38
C ALA A 142 -24.12 -0.97 0.35
N ALA A 143 -23.34 -1.07 1.42
CA ALA A 143 -22.83 0.01 2.23
C ALA A 143 -21.82 0.89 1.45
N SER A 144 -20.80 0.30 0.83
CA SER A 144 -19.86 1.02 -0.05
C SER A 144 -20.56 1.79 -1.18
N ARG A 145 -21.70 1.27 -1.64
CA ARG A 145 -22.54 1.94 -2.65
C ARG A 145 -23.23 3.18 -2.11
N ARG A 146 -23.54 3.25 -0.81
CA ARG A 146 -24.19 4.44 -0.19
C ARG A 146 -23.21 5.60 -0.11
N THR A 147 -22.01 5.38 0.43
CA THR A 147 -20.95 6.38 0.47
C THR A 147 -20.56 6.85 -0.93
N ALA A 148 -20.37 5.94 -1.88
CA ALA A 148 -20.09 6.27 -3.28
C ALA A 148 -21.25 7.06 -3.93
N ARG A 149 -22.50 6.73 -3.61
CA ARG A 149 -23.68 7.48 -4.11
C ARG A 149 -23.73 8.89 -3.52
N PHE A 150 -23.44 9.06 -2.24
CA PHE A 150 -23.37 10.38 -1.60
C PHE A 150 -22.29 11.25 -2.24
N LEU A 151 -21.09 10.69 -2.47
CA LEU A 151 -19.98 11.40 -3.11
C LEU A 151 -20.27 11.76 -4.57
N ARG A 152 -21.07 10.97 -5.30
CA ARG A 152 -21.48 11.27 -6.68
C ARG A 152 -22.36 12.53 -6.80
N ASN A 153 -22.97 12.99 -5.69
CA ASN A 153 -23.74 14.23 -5.67
C ASN A 153 -22.87 15.47 -5.76
N TYR A 154 -21.57 15.34 -5.48
CA TYR A 154 -20.58 16.41 -5.57
C TYR A 154 -19.75 16.30 -6.84
N LYS A 155 -19.41 17.45 -7.40
CA LYS A 155 -18.44 17.56 -8.50
C LYS A 155 -17.12 18.05 -7.93
N ILE A 156 -16.00 17.62 -8.52
CA ILE A 156 -14.68 17.96 -8.03
C ILE A 156 -14.45 19.46 -7.84
N GLN A 157 -14.99 20.30 -8.72
CA GLN A 157 -14.85 21.77 -8.65
C GLN A 157 -15.61 22.39 -7.46
N GLU A 158 -16.54 21.67 -6.84
CA GLU A 158 -17.31 22.13 -5.69
C GLU A 158 -16.54 21.89 -4.39
N VAL A 159 -15.75 20.84 -4.35
CA VAL A 159 -15.09 20.33 -3.11
C VAL A 159 -13.59 20.56 -3.05
N ILE A 160 -12.92 20.73 -4.20
CA ILE A 160 -11.47 20.95 -4.28
C ILE A 160 -11.17 22.30 -4.91
N ARG A 161 -10.24 23.04 -4.30
CA ARG A 161 -9.85 24.37 -4.76
C ARG A 161 -8.43 24.38 -5.31
N ARG A 162 -8.21 25.30 -6.26
CA ARG A 162 -6.87 25.64 -6.72
C ARG A 162 -6.00 26.11 -5.57
N ARG A 163 -4.72 25.75 -5.55
CA ARG A 163 -3.72 26.01 -4.50
C ARG A 163 -3.94 25.24 -3.20
N GLN A 164 -4.92 24.36 -3.12
CA GLN A 164 -5.09 23.45 -1.97
C GLN A 164 -3.87 22.52 -1.89
N VAL A 165 -3.38 22.33 -0.66
CA VAL A 165 -2.27 21.41 -0.36
C VAL A 165 -2.85 20.07 0.03
N LEU A 166 -2.30 19.00 -0.52
CA LEU A 166 -2.72 17.62 -0.33
C LEU A 166 -1.50 16.75 -0.07
N LEU A 167 -1.62 15.75 0.79
CA LEU A 167 -0.66 14.66 0.88
C LEU A 167 -1.05 13.61 -0.15
N VAL A 168 -0.15 13.29 -1.07
CA VAL A 168 -0.43 12.38 -2.18
C VAL A 168 0.63 11.29 -2.28
N GLN A 169 0.21 10.09 -2.67
CA GLN A 169 1.09 8.97 -2.96
C GLN A 169 1.05 8.63 -4.45
N VAL A 170 2.20 8.27 -5.02
CA VAL A 170 2.31 7.83 -6.41
C VAL A 170 1.83 6.39 -6.54
N VAL A 171 0.79 6.17 -7.34
CA VAL A 171 0.25 4.83 -7.67
C VAL A 171 0.86 4.28 -8.95
N LYS A 172 0.97 5.14 -9.97
CA LYS A 172 1.59 4.80 -11.26
C LYS A 172 2.53 5.90 -11.67
N GLU A 173 3.67 5.50 -12.20
CA GLU A 173 4.71 6.42 -12.66
C GLU A 173 4.30 7.18 -13.92
N GLU A 174 5.04 8.23 -14.20
CA GLU A 174 4.94 8.97 -15.47
C GLU A 174 5.19 8.03 -16.65
N ARG A 175 4.32 8.08 -17.65
CA ARG A 175 4.45 7.24 -18.84
C ARG A 175 4.20 8.07 -20.12
N GLY A 176 5.22 8.16 -20.95
CA GLY A 176 5.15 8.94 -22.18
C GLY A 176 4.81 10.42 -21.89
N ASN A 177 3.68 10.90 -22.38
CA ASN A 177 3.21 12.27 -22.18
C ASN A 177 2.27 12.44 -20.96
N LYS A 178 2.00 11.37 -20.22
CA LYS A 178 1.10 11.39 -19.04
C LYS A 178 1.90 11.56 -17.77
N GLY A 179 1.47 12.46 -16.89
CA GLY A 179 2.01 12.59 -15.53
C GLY A 179 1.67 11.37 -14.66
N ALA A 180 2.33 11.28 -13.51
CA ALA A 180 2.08 10.22 -12.54
C ALA A 180 0.61 10.19 -12.09
N ALA A 181 0.06 9.00 -11.87
CA ALA A 181 -1.23 8.85 -11.22
C ALA A 181 -1.04 8.87 -9.71
N LEU A 182 -1.79 9.73 -9.05
CA LEU A 182 -1.69 10.00 -7.63
C LEU A 182 -2.98 9.57 -6.90
N THR A 183 -2.85 9.28 -5.61
CA THR A 183 -3.95 9.07 -4.68
C THR A 183 -3.68 9.79 -3.37
N THR A 184 -4.72 10.17 -2.65
CA THR A 184 -4.62 10.65 -1.28
C THR A 184 -4.86 9.55 -0.25
N TYR A 185 -5.28 8.36 -0.69
CA TYR A 185 -5.38 7.18 0.15
C TYR A 185 -4.00 6.55 0.33
N VAL A 186 -3.31 6.98 1.40
CA VAL A 186 -1.95 6.51 1.69
C VAL A 186 -1.96 5.06 2.11
N SER A 187 -1.04 4.27 1.57
CA SER A 187 -0.79 2.89 1.97
C SER A 187 0.70 2.65 2.21
N LEU A 188 1.04 2.17 3.39
CA LEU A 188 2.41 1.88 3.80
C LEU A 188 2.59 0.36 3.91
N ALA A 189 3.47 -0.19 3.09
CA ALA A 189 3.69 -1.61 3.01
C ALA A 189 4.81 -2.04 3.98
N GLY A 190 4.44 -2.86 4.97
CA GLY A 190 5.35 -3.65 5.78
C GLY A 190 5.61 -5.03 5.17
N ARG A 191 6.29 -5.85 5.93
CA ARG A 191 6.54 -7.23 5.52
C ARG A 191 5.27 -8.09 5.63
N TYR A 192 4.60 -8.04 6.76
CA TYR A 192 3.43 -8.86 7.08
C TYR A 192 2.14 -8.07 7.04
N CYS A 193 2.21 -6.75 7.14
CA CYS A 193 1.07 -5.87 7.22
C CYS A 193 1.13 -4.75 6.19
N VAL A 194 -0.02 -4.14 5.92
CA VAL A 194 -0.14 -2.87 5.20
C VAL A 194 -0.96 -1.94 6.08
N LEU A 195 -0.41 -0.76 6.38
CA LEU A 195 -1.10 0.30 7.11
C LEU A 195 -1.73 1.28 6.12
N MET A 196 -3.00 1.56 6.31
CA MET A 196 -3.74 2.62 5.62
C MET A 196 -4.15 3.67 6.66
N PRO A 197 -3.38 4.75 6.81
CA PRO A 197 -3.58 5.71 7.90
C PRO A 197 -4.86 6.54 7.81
N ASN A 198 -5.40 6.67 6.61
CA ASN A 198 -6.62 7.40 6.30
C ASN A 198 -7.59 6.51 5.54
N ALA A 199 -7.85 5.31 6.06
CA ALA A 199 -8.76 4.38 5.42
C ALA A 199 -10.21 4.81 5.64
N LEU A 200 -11.02 4.63 4.59
CA LEU A 200 -12.48 4.76 4.70
C LEU A 200 -13.13 3.48 5.24
N ARG A 201 -12.37 2.39 5.29
CA ARG A 201 -12.85 1.06 5.70
C ARG A 201 -11.91 0.46 6.72
N GLY A 202 -12.46 -0.36 7.58
CA GLY A 202 -11.70 -1.11 8.58
C GLY A 202 -10.65 -2.02 7.96
N GLY A 203 -9.63 -2.34 8.74
CA GLY A 203 -8.60 -3.30 8.39
C GLY A 203 -9.11 -4.74 8.48
N GLY A 204 -8.21 -5.67 8.23
CA GLY A 204 -8.56 -7.08 8.32
C GLY A 204 -7.43 -8.02 7.90
N VAL A 205 -7.82 -9.18 7.45
CA VAL A 205 -6.89 -10.23 7.00
C VAL A 205 -7.08 -10.43 5.49
N SER A 206 -5.97 -10.52 4.76
CA SER A 206 -5.98 -10.76 3.32
C SER A 206 -6.93 -11.90 2.93
N ARG A 207 -7.77 -11.71 1.93
CA ARG A 207 -8.70 -12.72 1.40
C ARG A 207 -7.99 -13.98 0.88
N LYS A 208 -6.71 -13.88 0.54
CA LYS A 208 -5.88 -15.01 0.10
C LYS A 208 -5.48 -15.95 1.24
N ILE A 209 -5.72 -15.58 2.51
CA ILE A 209 -5.55 -16.47 3.67
C ILE A 209 -6.86 -17.21 3.86
N THR A 210 -6.89 -18.49 3.50
CA THR A 210 -8.09 -19.34 3.49
C THR A 210 -8.35 -20.06 4.80
N SER A 211 -7.35 -20.15 5.71
CA SER A 211 -7.47 -20.79 7.02
C SER A 211 -8.30 -19.92 7.97
N ASP A 212 -9.47 -20.39 8.40
CA ASP A 212 -10.34 -19.66 9.33
C ASP A 212 -9.72 -19.49 10.71
N THR A 213 -8.96 -20.47 11.16
CA THR A 213 -8.22 -20.39 12.43
C THR A 213 -7.17 -19.30 12.41
N ASP A 214 -6.39 -19.21 11.29
CA ASP A 214 -5.42 -18.14 11.12
C ASP A 214 -6.10 -16.78 10.98
N ARG A 215 -7.21 -16.71 10.25
CA ARG A 215 -7.98 -15.46 10.09
C ARG A 215 -8.48 -14.93 11.43
N ARG A 216 -9.05 -15.78 12.28
CA ARG A 216 -9.52 -15.39 13.63
C ARG A 216 -8.35 -14.90 14.48
N ARG A 217 -7.29 -15.70 14.60
CA ARG A 217 -6.08 -15.34 15.34
C ARG A 217 -5.48 -14.00 14.90
N LEU A 218 -5.40 -13.75 13.59
CA LEU A 218 -4.84 -12.51 13.05
C LEU A 218 -5.75 -11.31 13.28
N ARG A 219 -7.08 -11.48 13.24
CA ARG A 219 -8.02 -10.41 13.61
C ARG A 219 -7.89 -10.02 15.07
N ASP A 220 -7.83 -11.02 15.96
CA ASP A 220 -7.66 -10.78 17.40
C ASP A 220 -6.38 -9.99 17.67
N LEU A 221 -5.26 -10.34 17.02
CA LEU A 221 -3.99 -9.61 17.13
C LEU A 221 -4.09 -8.15 16.65
N ILE A 222 -4.83 -7.88 15.56
CA ILE A 222 -5.03 -6.51 15.09
C ILE A 222 -5.93 -5.74 16.06
N ALA A 223 -6.96 -6.38 16.61
CA ALA A 223 -7.87 -5.75 17.57
C ALA A 223 -7.15 -5.32 18.85
N GLU A 224 -6.17 -6.10 19.33
CA GLU A 224 -5.33 -5.77 20.48
C GLU A 224 -4.51 -4.48 20.29
N LEU A 225 -4.20 -4.10 19.04
CA LEU A 225 -3.44 -2.87 18.74
C LEU A 225 -4.24 -1.58 18.98
N ASN A 226 -5.57 -1.67 19.18
CA ASN A 226 -6.45 -0.53 19.44
C ASN A 226 -6.22 0.66 18.49
N LEU A 227 -6.18 0.39 17.19
CA LEU A 227 -5.95 1.42 16.17
C LEU A 227 -7.06 2.46 16.17
N PRO A 228 -6.76 3.75 15.88
CA PRO A 228 -7.78 4.76 15.64
C PRO A 228 -8.77 4.33 14.54
N LYS A 229 -10.03 4.69 14.66
CA LYS A 229 -11.10 4.33 13.70
C LYS A 229 -10.80 4.76 12.25
N SER A 230 -10.01 5.83 12.07
CA SER A 230 -9.57 6.32 10.76
C SER A 230 -8.41 5.55 10.16
N MET A 231 -7.85 4.58 10.87
CA MET A 231 -6.74 3.76 10.40
C MET A 231 -7.18 2.33 10.16
N ALA A 232 -6.66 1.73 9.09
CA ALA A 232 -6.86 0.32 8.83
C ALA A 232 -5.51 -0.40 8.67
N MET A 233 -5.46 -1.62 9.21
CA MET A 233 -4.32 -2.52 9.08
C MET A 233 -4.78 -3.80 8.38
N ILE A 234 -4.09 -4.20 7.32
CA ILE A 234 -4.38 -5.46 6.60
C ILE A 234 -3.19 -6.39 6.75
N VAL A 235 -3.43 -7.59 7.27
CA VAL A 235 -2.39 -8.64 7.29
C VAL A 235 -2.29 -9.29 5.91
N ARG A 236 -1.06 -9.28 5.37
CA ARG A 236 -0.69 -9.91 4.09
C ARG A 236 -0.60 -11.44 4.23
N THR A 237 -0.62 -12.14 3.10
CA THR A 237 -0.40 -13.61 3.05
C THR A 237 0.93 -14.05 3.69
N ALA A 238 1.96 -13.21 3.61
CA ALA A 238 3.25 -13.45 4.26
C ALA A 238 3.16 -13.53 5.80
N GLY A 239 2.10 -12.97 6.41
CA GLY A 239 1.82 -13.03 7.84
C GLY A 239 1.08 -14.29 8.28
N ALA A 240 0.52 -15.08 7.35
CA ALA A 240 -0.12 -16.35 7.67
C ALA A 240 0.87 -17.30 8.38
N GLY A 241 0.46 -17.94 9.47
CA GLY A 241 1.32 -18.86 10.23
C GLY A 241 2.53 -18.20 10.91
N ARG A 242 2.63 -16.85 10.98
CA ARG A 242 3.69 -16.17 11.72
C ARG A 242 3.32 -15.97 13.19
N PRO A 243 4.33 -15.97 14.09
CA PRO A 243 4.11 -15.63 15.49
C PRO A 243 3.55 -14.22 15.65
N GLY A 244 2.63 -14.02 16.61
CA GLY A 244 2.04 -12.73 16.94
C GLY A 244 3.08 -11.61 17.12
N PRO A 245 4.15 -11.79 17.90
CA PRO A 245 5.17 -10.78 18.13
C PRO A 245 5.88 -10.27 16.87
N GLU A 246 6.00 -11.10 15.81
CA GLU A 246 6.58 -10.66 14.52
C GLU A 246 5.61 -9.72 13.79
N ILE A 247 4.32 -10.03 13.84
CA ILE A 247 3.27 -9.22 13.19
C ILE A 247 3.12 -7.88 13.94
N ILE A 248 3.07 -7.91 15.27
CA ILE A 248 2.96 -6.71 16.11
C ILE A 248 4.14 -5.76 15.84
N ARG A 249 5.36 -6.28 15.78
CA ARG A 249 6.54 -5.47 15.47
C ARG A 249 6.46 -4.80 14.09
N ASP A 250 5.95 -5.49 13.09
CA ASP A 250 5.75 -4.91 11.75
C ASP A 250 4.69 -3.81 11.78
N CYS A 251 3.63 -4.00 12.55
CA CYS A 251 2.59 -2.98 12.78
C CYS A 251 3.14 -1.74 13.51
N GLU A 252 3.91 -1.93 14.58
CA GLU A 252 4.56 -0.85 15.33
C GLU A 252 5.52 -0.05 14.44
N TYR A 253 6.30 -0.73 13.62
CA TYR A 253 7.16 -0.08 12.62
C TYR A 253 6.37 0.79 11.65
N LEU A 254 5.23 0.31 11.15
CA LEU A 254 4.40 1.07 10.21
C LEU A 254 3.73 2.28 10.88
N LEU A 255 3.31 2.16 12.14
CA LEU A 255 2.76 3.27 12.91
C LEU A 255 3.80 4.35 13.15
N GLN A 256 5.02 3.97 13.55
CA GLN A 256 6.13 4.91 13.71
C GLN A 256 6.47 5.61 12.39
N LEU A 257 6.54 4.84 11.30
CA LEU A 257 6.79 5.38 9.96
C LEU A 257 5.73 6.42 9.57
N TRP A 258 4.46 6.16 9.86
CA TRP A 258 3.39 7.11 9.61
C TRP A 258 3.53 8.40 10.43
N ASP A 259 3.90 8.29 11.70
CA ASP A 259 4.13 9.46 12.57
C ASP A 259 5.31 10.31 12.07
N ASP A 260 6.38 9.69 11.58
CA ASP A 260 7.51 10.37 10.96
C ASP A 260 7.07 11.10 9.66
N ILE A 261 6.31 10.44 8.79
CA ILE A 261 5.76 11.04 7.56
C ILE A 261 4.89 12.25 7.89
N ARG A 262 3.99 12.11 8.86
CA ARG A 262 3.08 13.18 9.28
C ARG A 262 3.85 14.38 9.83
N SER A 263 4.83 14.14 10.68
CA SER A 263 5.67 15.17 11.28
C SER A 263 6.49 15.92 10.21
N HIS A 264 7.04 15.19 9.25
CA HIS A 264 7.78 15.78 8.14
C HIS A 264 6.83 16.59 7.22
N ALA A 265 5.64 16.09 6.91
CA ALA A 265 4.65 16.81 6.11
C ALA A 265 4.23 18.13 6.77
N LEU A 266 4.01 18.15 8.10
CA LEU A 266 3.62 19.34 8.84
C LEU A 266 4.71 20.41 8.91
N SER A 267 5.99 20.01 8.84
CA SER A 267 7.15 20.91 8.84
C SER A 267 7.60 21.37 7.45
N SER A 268 6.99 20.83 6.39
CA SER A 268 7.40 21.04 5.00
C SER A 268 6.48 22.02 4.25
N VAL A 269 6.99 22.58 3.15
CA VAL A 269 6.23 23.46 2.24
C VAL A 269 6.05 22.76 0.90
N ALA A 270 4.80 22.72 0.40
CA ALA A 270 4.49 22.09 -0.89
C ALA A 270 5.01 22.91 -2.10
N PRO A 271 5.55 22.28 -3.15
CA PRO A 271 5.70 20.83 -3.34
C PRO A 271 6.97 20.27 -2.68
N THR A 272 6.89 19.13 -2.00
CA THR A 272 8.05 18.49 -1.35
C THR A 272 7.86 16.97 -1.27
N LEU A 273 8.93 16.19 -1.49
CA LEU A 273 8.98 14.76 -1.18
C LEU A 273 9.02 14.60 0.35
N VAL A 274 8.02 13.92 0.90
CA VAL A 274 7.91 13.66 2.34
C VAL A 274 8.44 12.29 2.71
N TYR A 275 8.17 11.30 1.86
CA TYR A 275 8.60 9.92 2.06
C TYR A 275 9.01 9.29 0.73
N GLU A 276 10.21 8.74 0.68
CA GLU A 276 10.69 7.93 -0.44
C GLU A 276 10.42 6.45 -0.10
N GLU A 277 9.73 5.73 -0.99
CA GLU A 277 9.52 4.29 -0.85
C GLU A 277 10.87 3.59 -0.75
N ALA A 278 10.90 2.51 0.01
CA ALA A 278 12.12 1.80 0.30
C ALA A 278 12.94 1.48 -0.96
N SER A 279 14.26 1.67 -0.87
CA SER A 279 15.21 1.27 -1.94
C SER A 279 15.03 -0.18 -2.34
N LEU A 280 15.48 -0.55 -3.54
CA LEU A 280 15.41 -1.93 -4.05
C LEU A 280 15.88 -2.96 -3.01
N ILE A 281 16.97 -2.67 -2.30
CA ILE A 281 17.51 -3.56 -1.24
C ILE A 281 16.47 -3.82 -0.16
N LYS A 282 15.86 -2.77 0.38
CA LYS A 282 14.85 -2.88 1.44
C LYS A 282 13.59 -3.57 0.93
N ARG A 283 13.15 -3.25 -0.30
CA ARG A 283 12.00 -3.92 -0.93
C ARG A 283 12.25 -5.41 -1.13
N ALA A 284 13.42 -5.79 -1.64
CA ALA A 284 13.81 -7.19 -1.82
C ALA A 284 13.82 -7.95 -0.49
N ILE A 285 14.38 -7.37 0.57
CA ILE A 285 14.36 -7.98 1.91
C ILE A 285 12.93 -8.10 2.42
N ARG A 286 12.09 -7.07 2.23
CA ARG A 286 10.71 -7.07 2.68
C ARG A 286 9.86 -8.11 1.96
N ASP A 287 9.96 -8.20 0.64
CA ASP A 287 9.02 -8.95 -0.18
C ASP A 287 9.54 -10.31 -0.65
N LEU A 288 10.85 -10.44 -0.95
CA LEU A 288 11.44 -11.67 -1.51
C LEU A 288 12.11 -12.57 -0.46
N PHE A 289 12.51 -12.02 0.71
CA PHE A 289 13.14 -12.85 1.72
C PHE A 289 12.18 -13.91 2.25
N SER A 290 12.58 -15.18 2.21
CA SER A 290 11.86 -16.33 2.77
C SER A 290 12.75 -17.08 3.77
N LYS A 291 12.16 -17.96 4.59
CA LYS A 291 12.91 -18.77 5.57
C LYS A 291 13.93 -19.69 4.90
N ASP A 292 13.64 -20.10 3.67
CA ASP A 292 14.47 -21.01 2.87
C ASP A 292 15.76 -20.34 2.38
N ILE A 293 15.80 -19.00 2.40
CA ILE A 293 17.02 -18.26 2.07
C ILE A 293 18.03 -18.45 3.22
N GLU A 294 19.14 -19.07 2.89
CA GLU A 294 20.23 -19.34 3.82
C GLU A 294 21.05 -18.09 4.09
N ASP A 295 21.46 -17.40 3.03
CA ASP A 295 22.32 -16.23 3.08
C ASP A 295 21.82 -15.11 2.17
N ILE A 296 22.04 -13.87 2.61
CA ILE A 296 21.94 -12.65 1.80
C ILE A 296 23.36 -12.11 1.65
N MET A 297 23.93 -12.26 0.47
CA MET A 297 25.28 -11.79 0.16
C MET A 297 25.19 -10.40 -0.44
N VAL A 298 25.87 -9.42 0.17
CA VAL A 298 25.82 -8.02 -0.26
C VAL A 298 27.21 -7.55 -0.66
N ASP A 299 27.38 -7.11 -1.89
CA ASP A 299 28.57 -6.47 -2.40
C ASP A 299 28.42 -4.94 -2.31
N GLY A 300 29.16 -4.35 -1.39
CA GLY A 300 29.07 -2.93 -1.02
C GLY A 300 28.83 -2.73 0.47
N GLU A 301 29.75 -2.04 1.16
CA GLU A 301 29.69 -1.88 2.61
C GLU A 301 28.49 -1.05 3.08
N SER A 302 28.19 0.05 2.39
CA SER A 302 27.03 0.91 2.71
C SER A 302 25.71 0.16 2.55
N ALA A 303 25.57 -0.58 1.45
CA ALA A 303 24.40 -1.41 1.16
C ALA A 303 24.24 -2.54 2.20
N TRP A 304 25.33 -3.16 2.59
CA TRP A 304 25.33 -4.18 3.63
C TRP A 304 24.87 -3.63 4.98
N LYS A 305 25.37 -2.47 5.40
CA LYS A 305 24.94 -1.82 6.65
C LYS A 305 23.43 -1.55 6.61
N SER A 306 22.95 -0.92 5.54
CA SER A 306 21.52 -0.62 5.35
C SER A 306 20.65 -1.88 5.33
N ALA A 307 21.07 -2.92 4.59
CA ALA A 307 20.36 -4.19 4.53
C ALA A 307 20.28 -4.88 5.91
N ARG A 308 21.40 -4.88 6.65
CA ARG A 308 21.49 -5.50 7.98
C ARG A 308 20.67 -4.76 9.03
N GLU A 309 20.68 -3.43 9.01
CA GLU A 309 19.85 -2.60 9.90
C GLU A 309 18.36 -2.82 9.63
N PHE A 310 17.97 -2.81 8.37
CA PHE A 310 16.58 -3.05 7.99
C PHE A 310 16.12 -4.47 8.35
N MET A 311 16.98 -5.48 8.13
CA MET A 311 16.70 -6.86 8.56
C MET A 311 16.58 -6.96 10.10
N ARG A 312 17.44 -6.25 10.86
CA ARG A 312 17.37 -6.22 12.33
C ARG A 312 16.08 -5.59 12.82
N LEU A 313 15.59 -4.57 12.13
CA LEU A 313 14.35 -3.88 12.47
C LEU A 313 13.13 -4.80 12.28
N LEU A 314 13.01 -5.43 11.12
CA LEU A 314 11.85 -6.27 10.79
C LEU A 314 11.97 -7.70 11.33
N MET A 315 13.16 -8.29 11.25
CA MET A 315 13.41 -9.71 11.53
C MET A 315 14.75 -9.91 12.27
N PRO A 316 14.86 -9.51 13.55
CA PRO A 316 16.13 -9.53 14.30
C PRO A 316 16.85 -10.88 14.27
N HIS A 317 16.10 -11.99 14.35
CA HIS A 317 16.65 -13.36 14.32
C HIS A 317 17.35 -13.72 13.01
N ASN A 318 17.04 -13.03 11.91
CA ASN A 318 17.62 -13.26 10.59
C ASN A 318 18.73 -12.26 10.23
N ALA A 319 19.02 -11.28 11.08
CA ALA A 319 20.03 -10.26 10.78
C ALA A 319 21.45 -10.84 10.54
N GLY A 320 21.76 -12.02 11.13
CA GLY A 320 23.01 -12.74 10.91
C GLY A 320 23.14 -13.36 9.52
N LYS A 321 22.03 -13.52 8.78
CA LYS A 321 22.04 -14.05 7.40
C LYS A 321 22.56 -13.02 6.39
N VAL A 322 22.59 -11.73 6.74
CA VAL A 322 23.09 -10.64 5.88
C VAL A 322 24.61 -10.56 6.03
N LYS A 323 25.31 -11.00 5.00
CA LYS A 323 26.78 -11.12 4.96
C LYS A 323 27.37 -10.15 3.94
N LEU A 324 28.49 -9.53 4.29
CA LEU A 324 29.26 -8.69 3.37
C LEU A 324 30.14 -9.58 2.47
N TRP A 325 30.05 -9.33 1.14
CA TRP A 325 30.95 -9.94 0.18
C TRP A 325 32.34 -9.27 0.27
N GLN A 326 33.39 -10.07 0.54
CA GLN A 326 34.75 -9.55 0.77
C GLN A 326 35.78 -10.02 -0.24
N ASN A 327 35.36 -10.77 -1.26
CA ASN A 327 36.32 -11.31 -2.23
C ASN A 327 36.68 -10.23 -3.28
N ARG A 328 37.82 -9.57 -3.07
CA ARG A 328 38.31 -8.49 -3.94
C ARG A 328 38.75 -8.92 -5.34
N GLY A 329 38.91 -10.21 -5.60
CA GLY A 329 39.39 -10.73 -6.88
C GLY A 329 38.29 -11.21 -7.84
N GLN A 330 37.05 -11.30 -7.37
CA GLN A 330 35.95 -11.84 -8.15
C GLN A 330 34.65 -11.10 -7.78
N SER A 331 33.87 -10.66 -8.78
CA SER A 331 32.57 -10.06 -8.53
C SER A 331 31.60 -11.07 -7.92
N LEU A 332 30.62 -10.60 -7.17
CA LEU A 332 29.61 -11.43 -6.52
C LEU A 332 28.91 -12.35 -7.52
N PHE A 333 28.45 -11.83 -8.66
CA PHE A 333 27.74 -12.61 -9.67
C PHE A 333 28.64 -13.56 -10.49
N ALA A 334 29.95 -13.31 -10.59
CA ALA A 334 30.83 -14.22 -11.25
C ALA A 334 31.16 -15.47 -10.39
N ARG A 335 30.87 -15.42 -9.09
CA ARG A 335 31.08 -16.55 -8.17
C ARG A 335 29.90 -17.51 -8.16
N TYR A 336 28.70 -17.01 -8.34
CA TYR A 336 27.44 -17.77 -8.30
C TYR A 336 26.78 -17.85 -9.66
#